data_fd2545fe5fa26a7e0bd112df635aef5b
#
_entry.id   fd2545fe5fa26a7e0bd112df635aef5b
#
_cell.length_a   1.000
_cell.length_b   1.000
_cell.length_c   1.000
_cell.angle_alpha   90.00
_cell.angle_beta   90.00
_cell.angle_gamma   90.00
#
_symmetry.space_group_name_H-M   'P 1'
#
loop_
_entity.id
_entity.type
_entity.pdbx_description
1 polymer ?
#
loop_
_entity_poly.entity_id
_entity_poly.type
_entity_poly.pdbx_seq_one_letter_code
_entity_poly.pdbx_strand_id
1 'polypeptide(L)'
;MTLLHQLLDDAAERWPERPAITAAGRTLTHLELAAASRRLARVLHERGVRRGQRIVVLLPSAVLHPALVYAASRLGAVISLLHEQTTDRALEHVLDDCEPVLVISDAVTRPARTRGITVLGSAELDARLGTGSQEVPGQEPLAVDPLFLIYTSGTTSTPKAVVSTHQQVTFAVTAIQSVLRYRDDDVVYCPLPMSFDYGMYQLFLGAASGAHVWLGRPAEVGPGLLANLIEAGASVLPAVPAVAEALGRLLARRATAVPALRLVTNTGAAMPAQVLARLREAIPGLRVQLMFGLTECKRATIAQPDDDLRRPGTCGKALPGTEVFTVDGEGRRLEPGQVGEITVRGPNVMAGYWRQPEMSARRFLRREDLFPELRTGDYGWVDEDGHLYFEGRRDDIYKERGFRVSATEVEAAARRVAGVSSAAVLPPEGARRAVLMVVADTGPDEVLAAMRTEIEEFKIPGRCLVVERIALTGNGKVDRKAMTAMLEADHG
;
A
#
# COMPACT_ATOMS: atom_id res chain seq x y z
N MET A 1 1.59 10.19 -24.49
CA MET A 1 1.44 9.37 -23.24
C MET A 1 2.67 9.61 -22.41
N THR A 2 2.51 9.98 -21.16
CA THR A 2 3.61 10.37 -20.26
C THR A 2 4.32 9.14 -19.69
N LEU A 3 5.66 9.17 -19.67
CA LEU A 3 6.50 8.20 -18.95
C LEU A 3 6.67 8.65 -17.50
N LEU A 4 6.94 7.72 -16.57
CA LEU A 4 7.02 8.08 -15.15
C LEU A 4 8.05 9.18 -14.85
N HIS A 5 9.24 9.10 -15.46
CA HIS A 5 10.28 10.11 -15.23
C HIS A 5 9.92 11.49 -15.76
N GLN A 6 9.02 11.59 -16.73
CA GLN A 6 8.56 12.89 -17.26
C GLN A 6 7.75 13.66 -16.22
N LEU A 7 7.05 12.98 -15.28
CA LEU A 7 6.39 13.67 -14.14
C LEU A 7 7.40 14.42 -13.27
N LEU A 8 8.60 13.84 -13.09
CA LEU A 8 9.67 14.50 -12.34
C LEU A 8 10.34 15.61 -13.16
N ASP A 9 10.49 15.41 -14.47
CA ASP A 9 11.05 16.44 -15.35
C ASP A 9 10.13 17.66 -15.41
N ASP A 10 8.82 17.46 -15.55
CA ASP A 10 7.81 18.53 -15.47
C ASP A 10 7.85 19.26 -14.11
N ALA A 11 8.04 18.52 -13.01
CA ALA A 11 8.18 19.10 -11.68
C ALA A 11 9.48 19.93 -11.55
N ALA A 12 10.58 19.41 -12.11
CA ALA A 12 11.87 20.13 -12.11
C ALA A 12 11.84 21.41 -12.94
N GLU A 13 11.00 21.47 -13.98
CA GLU A 13 10.77 22.70 -14.75
C GLU A 13 9.88 23.71 -14.02
N ARG A 14 8.81 23.24 -13.37
CA ARG A 14 7.81 24.11 -12.69
C ARG A 14 8.28 24.59 -11.32
N TRP A 15 8.97 23.72 -10.57
CA TRP A 15 9.35 23.97 -9.17
C TRP A 15 10.83 23.58 -8.90
N PRO A 16 11.81 24.08 -9.68
CA PRO A 16 13.20 23.61 -9.65
C PRO A 16 13.82 23.62 -8.26
N GLU A 17 13.61 24.69 -7.51
CA GLU A 17 14.24 24.93 -6.21
C GLU A 17 13.41 24.42 -5.02
N ARG A 18 12.18 23.95 -5.24
CA ARG A 18 11.37 23.43 -4.14
C ARG A 18 11.87 22.05 -3.72
N PRO A 19 11.85 21.74 -2.41
CA PRO A 19 12.15 20.40 -1.92
C PRO A 19 11.22 19.36 -2.57
N ALA A 20 11.79 18.33 -3.21
CA ALA A 20 11.06 17.19 -3.75
C ALA A 20 10.98 16.06 -2.73
N ILE A 21 12.12 15.77 -2.09
CA ILE A 21 12.27 14.61 -1.21
C ILE A 21 13.22 14.93 -0.06
N THR A 22 12.84 14.53 1.16
CA THR A 22 13.73 14.44 2.32
C THR A 22 13.74 13.02 2.85
N ALA A 23 14.93 12.47 3.11
CA ALA A 23 15.11 11.18 3.77
C ALA A 23 16.43 11.15 4.53
N ALA A 24 16.44 10.60 5.74
CA ALA A 24 17.64 10.45 6.57
C ALA A 24 18.44 11.76 6.71
N GLY A 25 17.77 12.90 6.88
CA GLY A 25 18.38 14.22 7.04
C GLY A 25 18.92 14.86 5.76
N ARG A 26 18.75 14.23 4.60
CA ARG A 26 19.15 14.78 3.31
C ARG A 26 17.93 15.18 2.49
N THR A 27 17.97 16.39 1.94
CA THR A 27 16.94 16.94 1.05
C THR A 27 17.48 17.09 -0.37
N LEU A 28 16.65 16.76 -1.36
CA LEU A 28 16.88 17.09 -2.78
C LEU A 28 15.70 17.91 -3.28
N THR A 29 16.00 18.95 -4.07
CA THR A 29 14.99 19.69 -4.83
C THR A 29 14.49 18.85 -6.02
N HIS A 30 13.42 19.30 -6.69
CA HIS A 30 12.93 18.63 -7.90
C HIS A 30 14.01 18.61 -8.99
N LEU A 31 14.74 19.72 -9.17
CA LEU A 31 15.84 19.80 -10.14
C LEU A 31 17.00 18.84 -9.77
N GLU A 32 17.39 18.80 -8.51
CA GLU A 32 18.47 17.93 -8.04
C GLU A 32 18.08 16.45 -8.16
N LEU A 33 16.83 16.08 -7.83
CA LEU A 33 16.34 14.71 -7.95
C LEU A 33 16.28 14.27 -9.41
N ALA A 34 15.82 15.13 -10.32
CA ALA A 34 15.83 14.87 -11.76
C ALA A 34 17.26 14.67 -12.28
N ALA A 35 18.20 15.54 -11.89
CA ALA A 35 19.61 15.42 -12.26
C ALA A 35 20.24 14.14 -11.68
N ALA A 36 19.97 13.81 -10.41
CA ALA A 36 20.44 12.58 -9.77
C ALA A 36 19.92 11.33 -10.50
N SER A 37 18.65 11.32 -10.88
CA SER A 37 18.06 10.20 -11.63
C SER A 37 18.68 9.99 -13.01
N ARG A 38 19.06 11.06 -13.72
CA ARG A 38 19.78 10.98 -15.00
C ARG A 38 21.18 10.40 -14.81
N ARG A 39 21.93 10.86 -13.80
CA ARG A 39 23.26 10.32 -13.47
C ARG A 39 23.21 8.85 -13.11
N LEU A 40 22.26 8.45 -12.27
CA LEU A 40 22.09 7.04 -11.91
C LEU A 40 21.66 6.20 -13.12
N ALA A 41 20.83 6.70 -14.03
CA ALA A 41 20.50 5.99 -15.27
C ALA A 41 21.78 5.66 -16.06
N ARG A 42 22.71 6.60 -16.17
CA ARG A 42 24.00 6.36 -16.82
C ARG A 42 24.81 5.30 -16.08
N VAL A 43 24.93 5.38 -14.76
CA VAL A 43 25.64 4.40 -13.94
C VAL A 43 25.05 2.99 -14.12
N LEU A 44 23.74 2.86 -14.06
CA LEU A 44 23.04 1.59 -14.27
C LEU A 44 23.30 1.04 -15.67
N HIS A 45 23.29 1.92 -16.69
CA HIS A 45 23.62 1.53 -18.07
C HIS A 45 25.07 1.03 -18.21
N GLU A 46 26.05 1.69 -17.57
CA GLU A 46 27.46 1.28 -17.52
C GLU A 46 27.64 -0.07 -16.82
N ARG A 47 26.73 -0.41 -15.89
CA ARG A 47 26.66 -1.73 -15.23
C ARG A 47 25.85 -2.77 -16.01
N GLY A 48 25.53 -2.49 -17.27
CA GLY A 48 24.89 -3.44 -18.18
C GLY A 48 23.35 -3.40 -18.16
N VAL A 49 22.71 -2.53 -17.39
CA VAL A 49 21.23 -2.43 -17.40
C VAL A 49 20.74 -1.86 -18.73
N ARG A 50 19.78 -2.52 -19.34
CA ARG A 50 19.15 -2.15 -20.62
C ARG A 50 17.63 -2.19 -20.49
N ARG A 51 16.93 -1.64 -21.48
CA ARG A 51 15.46 -1.69 -21.58
C ARG A 51 14.94 -3.13 -21.41
N GLY A 52 13.91 -3.30 -20.59
CA GLY A 52 13.29 -4.59 -20.27
C GLY A 52 14.06 -5.45 -19.27
N GLN A 53 15.29 -5.08 -18.88
CA GLN A 53 16.03 -5.81 -17.85
C GLN A 53 15.58 -5.43 -16.44
N ARG A 54 15.69 -6.38 -15.51
CA ARG A 54 15.20 -6.24 -14.14
C ARG A 54 16.34 -5.89 -13.21
N ILE A 55 16.03 -4.98 -12.28
CA ILE A 55 16.89 -4.63 -11.15
C ILE A 55 16.12 -4.83 -9.84
N VAL A 56 16.79 -5.34 -8.84
CA VAL A 56 16.22 -5.53 -7.50
C VAL A 56 16.93 -4.60 -6.53
N VAL A 57 16.16 -3.87 -5.73
CA VAL A 57 16.68 -2.94 -4.71
C VAL A 57 16.24 -3.44 -3.33
N LEU A 58 17.23 -3.66 -2.47
CA LEU A 58 17.08 -4.11 -1.09
C LEU A 58 17.89 -3.17 -0.18
N LEU A 59 17.36 -1.98 0.06
CA LEU A 59 18.00 -0.92 0.85
C LEU A 59 17.00 -0.34 1.86
N PRO A 60 17.46 0.23 2.98
CA PRO A 60 16.64 1.11 3.81
C PRO A 60 16.15 2.32 3.03
N SER A 61 14.96 2.84 3.37
CA SER A 61 14.40 4.03 2.71
C SER A 61 15.36 5.24 2.82
N ALA A 62 15.75 5.78 1.68
CA ALA A 62 16.68 6.90 1.56
C ALA A 62 16.39 7.69 0.27
N VAL A 63 17.05 8.85 0.08
CA VAL A 63 16.93 9.65 -1.16
C VAL A 63 17.37 8.90 -2.41
N LEU A 64 18.12 7.82 -2.24
CA LEU A 64 18.56 6.94 -3.34
C LEU A 64 17.38 6.19 -3.99
N HIS A 65 16.34 5.79 -3.22
CA HIS A 65 15.19 5.06 -3.77
C HIS A 65 14.45 5.84 -4.87
N PRO A 66 13.98 7.08 -4.64
CA PRO A 66 13.32 7.82 -5.71
C PRO A 66 14.24 8.06 -6.90
N ALA A 67 15.52 8.37 -6.67
CA ALA A 67 16.48 8.57 -7.75
C ALA A 67 16.66 7.30 -8.61
N LEU A 68 16.70 6.10 -7.98
CA LEU A 68 16.78 4.80 -8.68
C LEU A 68 15.48 4.47 -9.44
N VAL A 69 14.31 4.76 -8.87
CA VAL A 69 13.03 4.53 -9.54
C VAL A 69 12.94 5.34 -10.84
N TYR A 70 13.27 6.63 -10.77
CA TYR A 70 13.27 7.47 -11.96
C TYR A 70 14.41 7.12 -12.93
N ALA A 71 15.58 6.67 -12.44
CA ALA A 71 16.66 6.18 -13.29
C ALA A 71 16.26 4.92 -14.07
N ALA A 72 15.62 3.95 -13.41
CA ALA A 72 15.07 2.76 -14.06
C ALA A 72 14.02 3.14 -15.12
N SER A 73 13.12 4.08 -14.78
CA SER A 73 12.14 4.62 -15.71
C SER A 73 12.79 5.22 -16.97
N ARG A 74 13.91 5.96 -16.84
CA ARG A 74 14.63 6.55 -17.98
C ARG A 74 15.25 5.53 -18.90
N LEU A 75 15.70 4.41 -18.35
CA LEU A 75 16.30 3.33 -19.13
C LEU A 75 15.30 2.32 -19.70
N GLY A 76 14.03 2.42 -19.33
CA GLY A 76 13.03 1.40 -19.61
C GLY A 76 13.36 0.08 -18.89
N ALA A 77 14.10 0.14 -17.79
CA ALA A 77 14.39 -1.01 -16.94
C ALA A 77 13.25 -1.28 -15.98
N VAL A 78 13.08 -2.53 -15.59
CA VAL A 78 12.04 -2.97 -14.66
C VAL A 78 12.62 -3.02 -13.25
N ILE A 79 12.05 -2.27 -12.32
CA ILE A 79 12.55 -2.19 -10.94
C ILE A 79 11.62 -2.91 -9.96
N SER A 80 12.23 -3.67 -9.04
CA SER A 80 11.54 -4.23 -7.88
C SER A 80 12.17 -3.69 -6.59
N LEU A 81 11.36 -3.00 -5.79
CA LEU A 81 11.78 -2.54 -4.46
C LEU A 81 11.33 -3.58 -3.44
N LEU A 82 12.28 -4.14 -2.69
CA LEU A 82 12.00 -5.10 -1.63
C LEU A 82 12.15 -4.43 -0.26
N HIS A 83 11.44 -4.97 0.72
CA HIS A 83 11.58 -4.52 2.10
C HIS A 83 12.98 -4.86 2.64
N GLU A 84 13.59 -3.97 3.41
CA GLU A 84 14.94 -4.16 3.98
C GLU A 84 15.07 -5.44 4.83
N GLN A 85 13.96 -5.91 5.40
CA GLN A 85 13.89 -7.14 6.19
C GLN A 85 13.53 -8.39 5.36
N THR A 86 13.62 -8.32 4.03
CA THR A 86 13.37 -9.47 3.17
C THR A 86 14.35 -10.58 3.51
N THR A 87 13.83 -11.76 3.85
CA THR A 87 14.66 -12.92 4.20
C THR A 87 15.38 -13.49 2.98
N ASP A 88 16.49 -14.21 3.20
CA ASP A 88 17.25 -14.86 2.11
C ASP A 88 16.33 -15.77 1.27
N ARG A 89 15.45 -16.55 1.90
CA ARG A 89 14.50 -17.42 1.20
C ARG A 89 13.53 -16.64 0.29
N ALA A 90 13.02 -15.50 0.78
CA ALA A 90 12.14 -14.65 -0.03
C ALA A 90 12.92 -13.99 -1.17
N LEU A 91 14.17 -13.57 -0.91
CA LEU A 91 15.04 -13.02 -1.92
C LEU A 91 15.40 -14.06 -2.99
N GLU A 92 15.70 -15.31 -2.61
CA GLU A 92 15.94 -16.42 -3.55
C GLU A 92 14.78 -16.57 -4.54
N HIS A 93 13.55 -16.61 -4.01
CA HIS A 93 12.36 -16.69 -4.86
C HIS A 93 12.28 -15.52 -5.85
N VAL A 94 12.48 -14.27 -5.38
CA VAL A 94 12.44 -13.08 -6.24
C VAL A 94 13.52 -13.14 -7.32
N LEU A 95 14.74 -13.56 -6.97
CA LEU A 95 15.85 -13.66 -7.93
C LEU A 95 15.60 -14.73 -9.00
N ASP A 96 15.00 -15.86 -8.62
CA ASP A 96 14.64 -16.93 -9.56
C ASP A 96 13.45 -16.55 -10.45
N ASP A 97 12.49 -15.78 -9.93
CA ASP A 97 11.30 -15.35 -10.65
C ASP A 97 11.62 -14.23 -11.66
N CYS A 98 12.31 -13.16 -11.24
CA CYS A 98 12.54 -12.02 -12.11
C CYS A 98 13.90 -12.02 -12.83
N GLU A 99 14.84 -12.90 -12.46
CA GLU A 99 16.19 -13.01 -13.09
C GLU A 99 16.83 -11.62 -13.31
N PRO A 100 17.14 -10.88 -12.23
CA PRO A 100 17.66 -9.53 -12.38
C PRO A 100 19.12 -9.54 -12.87
N VAL A 101 19.49 -8.54 -13.65
CA VAL A 101 20.90 -8.34 -14.06
C VAL A 101 21.71 -7.66 -12.97
N LEU A 102 21.04 -7.00 -12.01
CA LEU A 102 21.66 -6.22 -10.95
C LEU A 102 20.82 -6.27 -9.66
N VAL A 103 21.50 -6.43 -8.55
CA VAL A 103 20.94 -6.24 -7.20
C VAL A 103 21.62 -5.03 -6.56
N ILE A 104 20.86 -4.14 -5.93
CA ILE A 104 21.35 -2.99 -5.18
C ILE A 104 21.09 -3.27 -3.70
N SER A 105 22.15 -3.46 -2.91
CA SER A 105 22.02 -3.81 -1.49
C SER A 105 23.31 -3.57 -0.74
N ASP A 106 23.21 -3.10 0.50
CA ASP A 106 24.34 -2.99 1.44
C ASP A 106 24.56 -4.27 2.25
N ALA A 107 23.55 -5.12 2.31
CA ALA A 107 23.68 -6.41 2.97
C ALA A 107 24.45 -7.39 2.10
N VAL A 108 25.15 -8.33 2.75
CA VAL A 108 25.78 -9.46 2.04
C VAL A 108 24.66 -10.38 1.55
N THR A 109 24.19 -10.14 0.33
CA THR A 109 23.16 -10.95 -0.30
C THR A 109 23.76 -12.25 -0.83
N ARG A 110 23.89 -13.27 0.06
CA ARG A 110 24.37 -14.60 -0.30
C ARG A 110 23.62 -15.19 -1.50
N PRO A 111 22.27 -15.11 -1.55
CA PRO A 111 21.50 -15.61 -2.70
C PRO A 111 21.88 -15.00 -4.06
N ALA A 112 22.18 -13.70 -4.12
CA ALA A 112 22.59 -13.04 -5.37
C ALA A 112 23.99 -13.47 -5.81
N ARG A 113 24.94 -13.57 -4.86
CA ARG A 113 26.32 -14.00 -5.12
C ARG A 113 26.41 -15.43 -5.64
N THR A 114 25.62 -16.35 -5.07
CA THR A 114 25.59 -17.75 -5.52
C THR A 114 25.07 -17.91 -6.95
N ARG A 115 24.28 -16.95 -7.44
CA ARG A 115 23.77 -16.88 -8.82
C ARG A 115 24.69 -16.11 -9.77
N GLY A 116 25.82 -15.58 -9.30
CA GLY A 116 26.72 -14.73 -10.10
C GLY A 116 26.11 -13.38 -10.50
N ILE A 117 25.08 -12.92 -9.82
CA ILE A 117 24.43 -11.63 -10.09
C ILE A 117 25.31 -10.51 -9.49
N THR A 118 25.53 -9.45 -10.25
CA THR A 118 26.27 -8.27 -9.77
C THR A 118 25.49 -7.59 -8.63
N VAL A 119 26.20 -7.28 -7.54
CA VAL A 119 25.64 -6.54 -6.39
C VAL A 119 26.36 -5.20 -6.27
N LEU A 120 25.59 -4.10 -6.23
CA LEU A 120 26.08 -2.75 -5.95
C LEU A 120 25.66 -2.31 -4.56
N GLY A 121 26.57 -1.67 -3.82
CA GLY A 121 26.27 -1.01 -2.55
C GLY A 121 25.70 0.40 -2.75
N SER A 122 24.96 0.88 -1.74
CA SER A 122 24.40 2.24 -1.76
C SER A 122 25.48 3.32 -1.82
N ALA A 123 26.62 3.13 -1.13
CA ALA A 123 27.72 4.11 -1.08
C ALA A 123 28.29 4.45 -2.47
N GLU A 124 28.40 3.47 -3.38
CA GLU A 124 28.85 3.71 -4.74
C GLU A 124 27.87 4.57 -5.53
N LEU A 125 26.58 4.35 -5.36
CA LEU A 125 25.51 5.09 -6.02
C LEU A 125 25.31 6.49 -5.41
N ASP A 126 25.41 6.61 -4.08
CA ASP A 126 25.32 7.89 -3.38
C ASP A 126 26.42 8.85 -3.81
N ALA A 127 27.65 8.38 -4.03
CA ALA A 127 28.75 9.17 -4.55
C ALA A 127 28.48 9.76 -5.95
N ARG A 128 27.54 9.16 -6.68
CA ARG A 128 27.17 9.57 -8.04
C ARG A 128 25.93 10.48 -8.09
N LEU A 129 25.19 10.65 -7.01
CA LEU A 129 23.97 11.49 -7.00
C LEU A 129 24.27 12.94 -7.41
N GLY A 130 25.40 13.49 -6.96
CA GLY A 130 25.82 14.90 -7.22
C GLY A 130 26.80 15.07 -8.38
N THR A 131 27.37 14.01 -8.94
CA THR A 131 28.51 14.10 -9.89
C THR A 131 28.34 13.20 -11.10
N GLY A 132 28.88 13.60 -12.23
CA GLY A 132 28.86 12.83 -13.48
C GLY A 132 27.92 13.40 -14.54
N SER A 133 27.95 12.77 -15.73
CA SER A 133 27.12 13.16 -16.87
C SER A 133 25.64 12.86 -16.61
N GLN A 134 24.78 13.76 -17.06
CA GLN A 134 23.32 13.61 -17.02
C GLN A 134 22.74 13.07 -18.33
N GLU A 135 23.57 12.78 -19.31
CA GLU A 135 23.14 12.17 -20.56
C GLU A 135 22.65 10.74 -20.28
N VAL A 136 21.42 10.44 -20.66
CA VAL A 136 20.80 9.12 -20.50
C VAL A 136 21.04 8.32 -21.77
N PRO A 137 21.83 7.24 -21.69
CA PRO A 137 22.12 6.42 -22.87
C PRO A 137 20.98 5.42 -23.13
N GLY A 138 20.93 4.92 -24.37
CA GLY A 138 20.02 3.84 -24.75
C GLY A 138 18.80 4.32 -25.54
N GLN A 139 17.84 3.43 -25.71
CA GLN A 139 16.61 3.69 -26.41
C GLN A 139 15.56 4.27 -25.43
N GLU A 140 14.80 5.23 -25.91
CA GLU A 140 13.68 5.76 -25.15
C GLU A 140 12.64 4.66 -24.84
N PRO A 141 12.17 4.54 -23.58
CA PRO A 141 11.14 3.58 -23.24
C PRO A 141 9.78 3.93 -23.84
N LEU A 142 8.93 2.92 -23.93
CA LEU A 142 7.55 3.10 -24.39
C LEU A 142 6.59 3.08 -23.19
N ALA A 143 5.44 3.73 -23.36
CA ALA A 143 4.40 3.78 -22.32
C ALA A 143 3.89 2.38 -21.91
N VAL A 144 3.98 1.39 -22.78
CA VAL A 144 3.57 0.00 -22.55
C VAL A 144 4.67 -0.85 -21.91
N ASP A 145 5.91 -0.33 -21.81
CA ASP A 145 7.00 -1.10 -21.18
C ASP A 145 6.70 -1.35 -19.70
N PRO A 146 7.02 -2.56 -19.20
CA PRO A 146 6.99 -2.83 -17.78
C PRO A 146 7.96 -1.91 -17.03
N LEU A 147 7.50 -1.36 -15.91
CA LEU A 147 8.29 -0.49 -15.03
C LEU A 147 8.52 -1.10 -13.66
N PHE A 148 7.48 -1.71 -13.08
CA PHE A 148 7.57 -2.32 -11.75
C PHE A 148 7.19 -3.79 -11.78
N LEU A 149 7.90 -4.56 -10.94
CA LEU A 149 7.48 -5.84 -10.41
C LEU A 149 7.26 -5.65 -8.91
N ILE A 150 5.99 -5.58 -8.48
CA ILE A 150 5.66 -5.41 -7.07
C ILE A 150 5.24 -6.75 -6.50
N TYR A 151 6.11 -7.31 -5.64
CA TYR A 151 5.87 -8.60 -5.02
C TYR A 151 4.84 -8.48 -3.89
N THR A 152 3.81 -9.29 -3.96
CA THR A 152 2.74 -9.35 -2.95
C THR A 152 2.67 -10.75 -2.36
N SER A 153 2.51 -10.83 -1.02
CA SER A 153 2.12 -12.07 -0.34
C SER A 153 0.66 -12.35 -0.67
N GLY A 154 0.41 -13.20 -1.66
CA GLY A 154 -0.94 -13.67 -1.97
C GLY A 154 -1.45 -14.69 -0.94
N THR A 155 -2.68 -15.20 -1.14
CA THR A 155 -3.24 -16.35 -0.40
C THR A 155 -2.43 -17.64 -0.58
N THR A 156 -1.56 -17.68 -1.60
CA THR A 156 -0.55 -18.74 -1.81
C THR A 156 0.72 -18.44 -1.02
N SER A 157 1.45 -19.50 -0.61
CA SER A 157 2.68 -19.40 0.19
C SER A 157 3.83 -18.66 -0.50
N THR A 158 3.76 -18.46 -1.80
CA THR A 158 4.81 -17.88 -2.63
C THR A 158 4.41 -16.49 -3.13
N PRO A 159 5.24 -15.45 -2.91
CA PRO A 159 4.98 -14.11 -3.43
C PRO A 159 4.85 -14.09 -4.95
N LYS A 160 3.92 -13.31 -5.48
CA LYS A 160 3.73 -13.08 -6.91
C LYS A 160 4.01 -11.62 -7.26
N ALA A 161 4.63 -11.40 -8.41
CA ALA A 161 4.93 -10.05 -8.88
C ALA A 161 3.81 -9.50 -9.75
N VAL A 162 3.24 -8.38 -9.35
CA VAL A 162 2.29 -7.59 -10.16
C VAL A 162 3.09 -6.72 -11.13
N VAL A 163 2.81 -6.85 -12.42
CA VAL A 163 3.46 -6.07 -13.48
C VAL A 163 2.73 -4.76 -13.69
N SER A 164 3.44 -3.65 -13.54
CA SER A 164 2.92 -2.31 -13.81
C SER A 164 3.70 -1.66 -14.94
N THR A 165 3.01 -1.15 -15.96
CA THR A 165 3.61 -0.41 -17.09
C THR A 165 3.63 1.09 -16.80
N HIS A 166 4.42 1.86 -17.56
CA HIS A 166 4.44 3.33 -17.43
C HIS A 166 3.05 3.95 -17.57
N GLN A 167 2.29 3.56 -18.59
CA GLN A 167 0.94 4.12 -18.84
C GLN A 167 -0.03 3.86 -17.67
N GLN A 168 0.03 2.66 -17.07
CA GLN A 168 -0.83 2.31 -15.93
C GLN A 168 -0.48 3.12 -14.69
N VAL A 169 0.83 3.27 -14.43
CA VAL A 169 1.34 4.05 -13.30
C VAL A 169 0.99 5.53 -13.46
N THR A 170 1.28 6.13 -14.61
CA THR A 170 1.02 7.56 -14.84
C THR A 170 -0.48 7.88 -14.88
N PHE A 171 -1.31 7.00 -15.46
CA PHE A 171 -2.76 7.13 -15.37
C PHE A 171 -3.22 7.13 -13.92
N ALA A 172 -2.78 6.13 -13.13
CA ALA A 172 -3.17 6.02 -11.72
C ALA A 172 -2.72 7.25 -10.91
N VAL A 173 -1.50 7.75 -11.12
CA VAL A 173 -1.01 8.98 -10.47
C VAL A 173 -1.90 10.17 -10.80
N THR A 174 -2.20 10.40 -12.08
CA THR A 174 -3.04 11.52 -12.53
C THR A 174 -4.46 11.42 -11.96
N ALA A 175 -5.07 10.23 -12.02
CA ALA A 175 -6.42 10.02 -11.51
C ALA A 175 -6.48 10.16 -9.97
N ILE A 176 -5.51 9.63 -9.23
CA ILE A 176 -5.42 9.78 -7.77
C ILE A 176 -5.22 11.24 -7.40
N GLN A 177 -4.27 11.95 -8.06
CA GLN A 177 -3.97 13.36 -7.78
C GLN A 177 -5.18 14.25 -8.03
N SER A 178 -5.98 13.98 -9.06
CA SER A 178 -7.20 14.75 -9.35
C SER A 178 -8.24 14.71 -8.24
N VAL A 179 -8.23 13.65 -7.39
CA VAL A 179 -9.15 13.47 -6.26
C VAL A 179 -8.52 13.90 -4.94
N LEU A 180 -7.26 13.51 -4.66
CA LEU A 180 -6.56 13.85 -3.41
C LEU A 180 -6.18 15.33 -3.36
N ARG A 181 -5.87 15.94 -4.51
CA ARG A 181 -5.54 17.34 -4.65
C ARG A 181 -4.42 17.79 -3.73
N TYR A 182 -3.30 17.04 -3.74
CA TYR A 182 -2.08 17.50 -3.10
C TYR A 182 -1.65 18.80 -3.75
N ARG A 183 -1.07 19.69 -2.95
CA ARG A 183 -0.69 21.04 -3.33
C ARG A 183 0.83 21.14 -3.40
N ASP A 184 1.32 22.14 -4.06
CA ASP A 184 2.75 22.44 -4.14
C ASP A 184 3.35 22.98 -2.82
N ASP A 185 2.50 23.40 -1.86
CA ASP A 185 2.89 23.79 -0.51
C ASP A 185 2.71 22.66 0.53
N ASP A 186 2.25 21.47 0.11
CA ASP A 186 2.12 20.34 1.02
C ASP A 186 3.46 19.69 1.35
N VAL A 187 3.56 19.25 2.60
CA VAL A 187 4.59 18.33 3.06
C VAL A 187 3.94 16.99 3.41
N VAL A 188 4.26 15.98 2.61
CA VAL A 188 3.74 14.60 2.78
C VAL A 188 4.72 13.81 3.62
N TYR A 189 4.42 13.61 4.91
CA TYR A 189 5.23 12.72 5.74
C TYR A 189 4.81 11.26 5.51
N CYS A 190 5.69 10.49 4.90
CA CYS A 190 5.42 9.09 4.50
C CYS A 190 6.26 8.10 5.33
N PRO A 191 5.70 7.50 6.40
CA PRO A 191 6.39 6.48 7.20
C PRO A 191 6.24 5.07 6.62
N LEU A 192 5.63 4.95 5.43
CA LEU A 192 5.36 3.67 4.77
C LEU A 192 6.58 3.23 3.95
N PRO A 193 6.91 1.92 3.89
CA PRO A 193 8.05 1.44 3.13
C PRO A 193 7.85 1.67 1.62
N MET A 194 8.94 1.94 0.91
CA MET A 194 8.93 2.12 -0.56
C MET A 194 8.64 0.82 -1.33
N SER A 195 8.82 -0.34 -0.71
CA SER A 195 8.39 -1.65 -1.25
C SER A 195 6.87 -1.84 -1.25
N PHE A 196 6.14 -1.00 -0.52
CA PHE A 196 4.68 -0.96 -0.51
C PHE A 196 4.20 0.14 -1.45
N ASP A 197 3.33 -0.22 -2.39
CA ASP A 197 2.87 0.70 -3.44
C ASP A 197 2.22 1.98 -2.89
N TYR A 198 1.56 1.93 -1.73
CA TYR A 198 1.00 3.11 -1.08
C TYR A 198 2.07 4.12 -0.67
N GLY A 199 3.21 3.66 -0.14
CA GLY A 199 4.36 4.51 0.15
C GLY A 199 5.03 5.02 -1.11
N MET A 200 5.31 4.12 -2.05
CA MET A 200 5.99 4.46 -3.31
C MET A 200 5.21 5.51 -4.13
N TYR A 201 3.90 5.41 -4.19
CA TYR A 201 3.08 6.37 -4.95
C TYR A 201 3.09 7.79 -4.36
N GLN A 202 3.50 7.99 -3.10
CA GLN A 202 3.69 9.34 -2.56
C GLN A 202 4.77 10.10 -3.33
N LEU A 203 5.82 9.41 -3.81
CA LEU A 203 6.86 10.02 -4.65
C LEU A 203 6.28 10.60 -5.95
N PHE A 204 5.39 9.84 -6.58
CA PHE A 204 4.82 10.21 -7.89
C PHE A 204 3.76 11.31 -7.72
N LEU A 205 2.97 11.24 -6.66
CA LEU A 205 2.01 12.29 -6.31
C LEU A 205 2.73 13.59 -5.93
N GLY A 206 3.86 13.51 -5.22
CA GLY A 206 4.72 14.64 -4.94
C GLY A 206 5.25 15.29 -6.21
N ALA A 207 5.79 14.51 -7.15
CA ALA A 207 6.23 15.04 -8.43
C ALA A 207 5.07 15.66 -9.25
N ALA A 208 3.90 15.01 -9.28
CA ALA A 208 2.74 15.50 -10.02
C ALA A 208 2.13 16.79 -9.44
N SER A 209 2.35 17.09 -8.15
CA SER A 209 1.77 18.25 -7.45
C SER A 209 2.78 19.33 -7.10
N GLY A 210 4.09 19.05 -7.14
CA GLY A 210 5.13 19.90 -6.58
C GLY A 210 5.27 19.83 -5.06
N ALA A 211 4.57 18.85 -4.42
CA ALA A 211 4.63 18.65 -2.98
C ALA A 211 5.98 18.06 -2.53
N HIS A 212 6.40 18.46 -1.33
CA HIS A 212 7.57 17.89 -0.67
C HIS A 212 7.20 16.54 -0.03
N VAL A 213 7.92 15.46 -0.33
CA VAL A 213 7.75 14.15 0.30
C VAL A 213 8.86 13.92 1.32
N TRP A 214 8.48 13.78 2.58
CA TRP A 214 9.39 13.42 3.66
C TRP A 214 9.27 11.94 3.95
N LEU A 215 10.28 11.17 3.58
CA LEU A 215 10.31 9.72 3.82
C LEU A 215 10.74 9.45 5.26
N GLY A 216 9.80 9.03 6.07
CA GLY A 216 10.05 8.41 7.35
C GLY A 216 10.39 6.93 7.22
N ARG A 217 10.73 6.30 8.32
CA ARG A 217 10.97 4.85 8.39
C ARG A 217 9.82 4.18 9.15
N PRO A 218 9.43 2.94 8.79
CA PRO A 218 8.41 2.20 9.53
C PRO A 218 8.70 2.07 11.03
N ALA A 219 9.98 1.97 11.41
CA ALA A 219 10.43 1.92 12.81
C ALA A 219 10.15 3.23 13.58
N GLU A 220 9.88 4.33 12.89
CA GLU A 220 9.52 5.64 13.50
C GLU A 220 8.02 5.75 13.82
N VAL A 221 7.22 4.77 13.40
CA VAL A 221 5.80 4.66 13.76
C VAL A 221 5.69 4.18 15.20
N GLY A 222 5.81 5.13 16.13
CA GLY A 222 5.86 4.89 17.56
C GLY A 222 6.08 6.20 18.31
N PRO A 223 6.84 6.22 19.42
CA PRO A 223 7.02 7.44 20.23
C PRO A 223 7.56 8.66 19.47
N GLY A 224 8.31 8.43 18.39
CA GLY A 224 8.89 9.50 17.57
C GLY A 224 7.96 10.09 16.52
N LEU A 225 6.86 9.43 16.18
CA LEU A 225 5.99 9.85 15.07
C LEU A 225 5.50 11.30 15.19
N LEU A 226 5.05 11.69 16.36
CA LEU A 226 4.54 13.06 16.60
C LEU A 226 5.64 14.10 16.42
N ALA A 227 6.83 13.85 16.95
CA ALA A 227 7.97 14.74 16.82
C ALA A 227 8.39 14.90 15.35
N ASN A 228 8.43 13.80 14.62
CA ASN A 228 8.81 13.81 13.19
C ASN A 228 7.77 14.54 12.32
N LEU A 229 6.47 14.41 12.62
CA LEU A 229 5.42 15.17 11.93
C LEU A 229 5.57 16.68 12.14
N ILE A 230 5.93 17.10 13.36
CA ILE A 230 6.15 18.51 13.71
C ILE A 230 7.42 19.01 13.04
N GLU A 231 8.52 18.27 13.13
CA GLU A 231 9.82 18.63 12.51
C GLU A 231 9.67 18.79 10.99
N ALA A 232 8.97 17.86 10.34
CA ALA A 232 8.70 17.93 8.92
C ALA A 232 7.76 19.07 8.52
N GLY A 233 7.01 19.64 9.46
CA GLY A 233 5.89 20.53 9.14
C GLY A 233 4.80 19.84 8.31
N ALA A 234 4.55 18.56 8.59
CA ALA A 234 3.71 17.69 7.78
C ALA A 234 2.28 18.21 7.66
N SER A 235 1.82 18.40 6.42
CA SER A 235 0.43 18.78 6.10
C SER A 235 -0.42 17.59 5.66
N VAL A 236 0.21 16.52 5.17
CA VAL A 236 -0.44 15.31 4.70
C VAL A 236 0.23 14.08 5.32
N LEU A 237 -0.59 13.14 5.82
CA LEU A 237 -0.15 11.85 6.36
C LEU A 237 -0.86 10.71 5.63
N PRO A 238 -0.18 9.97 4.74
CA PRO A 238 -0.64 8.67 4.27
C PRO A 238 -0.52 7.65 5.42
N ALA A 239 -1.64 7.10 5.85
CA ALA A 239 -1.71 6.26 7.03
C ALA A 239 -2.43 4.94 6.76
N VAL A 240 -1.83 3.83 7.19
CA VAL A 240 -2.55 2.59 7.48
C VAL A 240 -3.10 2.66 8.92
N PRO A 241 -4.08 1.82 9.33
CA PRO A 241 -4.67 1.89 10.65
C PRO A 241 -3.65 1.99 11.80
N ALA A 242 -2.57 1.19 11.75
CA ALA A 242 -1.53 1.20 12.79
C ALA A 242 -0.84 2.56 12.96
N VAL A 243 -0.62 3.29 11.86
CA VAL A 243 -0.03 4.66 11.88
C VAL A 243 -1.02 5.65 12.50
N ALA A 244 -2.28 5.60 12.08
CA ALA A 244 -3.33 6.47 12.61
C ALA A 244 -3.60 6.24 14.11
N GLU A 245 -3.63 4.97 14.53
CA GLU A 245 -3.79 4.58 15.94
C GLU A 245 -2.59 5.05 16.80
N ALA A 246 -1.36 4.88 16.28
CA ALA A 246 -0.16 5.36 16.97
C ALA A 246 -0.22 6.88 17.18
N LEU A 247 -0.59 7.63 16.13
CA LEU A 247 -0.77 9.08 16.23
C LEU A 247 -1.87 9.45 17.24
N GLY A 248 -3.04 8.80 17.17
CA GLY A 248 -4.14 9.04 18.11
C GLY A 248 -3.75 8.80 19.57
N ARG A 249 -3.00 7.73 19.86
CA ARG A 249 -2.47 7.45 21.22
C ARG A 249 -1.46 8.52 21.69
N LEU A 250 -0.61 9.01 20.80
CA LEU A 250 0.38 10.04 21.14
C LEU A 250 -0.28 11.39 21.43
N LEU A 251 -1.27 11.78 20.64
CA LEU A 251 -2.03 13.02 20.82
C LEU A 251 -2.84 12.99 22.14
N ALA A 252 -3.42 11.85 22.50
CA ALA A 252 -4.14 11.70 23.77
C ALA A 252 -3.22 11.85 25.01
N ARG A 253 -1.92 11.52 24.87
CA ARG A 253 -0.94 11.60 26.00
C ARG A 253 -0.25 12.95 26.10
N ARG A 254 -0.23 13.74 25.06
CA ARG A 254 0.48 15.04 24.98
C ARG A 254 -0.49 16.07 24.37
N ALA A 255 -0.71 17.15 25.10
CA ALA A 255 -1.45 18.31 24.59
C ALA A 255 -0.60 19.08 23.54
N THR A 256 -0.03 18.35 22.56
CA THR A 256 0.85 18.94 21.54
C THR A 256 0.09 18.99 20.23
N ALA A 257 -0.10 20.17 19.70
CA ALA A 257 -0.76 20.38 18.42
C ALA A 257 0.15 19.96 17.24
N VAL A 258 -0.46 19.44 16.18
CA VAL A 258 0.18 19.27 14.86
C VAL A 258 -0.50 20.25 13.90
N PRO A 259 -0.17 21.55 13.99
CA PRO A 259 -0.96 22.63 13.39
C PRO A 259 -0.97 22.61 11.87
N ALA A 260 0.04 22.00 11.23
CA ALA A 260 0.13 21.90 9.78
C ALA A 260 -0.70 20.74 9.19
N LEU A 261 -1.00 19.70 9.98
CA LEU A 261 -1.64 18.49 9.46
C LEU A 261 -3.10 18.73 9.08
N ARG A 262 -3.36 18.83 7.77
CA ARG A 262 -4.66 19.13 7.19
C ARG A 262 -5.38 17.92 6.62
N LEU A 263 -4.62 16.86 6.25
CA LEU A 263 -5.16 15.71 5.53
C LEU A 263 -4.53 14.40 6.01
N VAL A 264 -5.37 13.44 6.36
CA VAL A 264 -5.00 12.03 6.50
C VAL A 264 -5.65 11.24 5.38
N THR A 265 -4.86 10.45 4.66
CA THR A 265 -5.37 9.52 3.66
C THR A 265 -5.19 8.09 4.16
N ASN A 266 -6.08 7.16 3.77
CA ASN A 266 -5.99 5.78 4.20
C ASN A 266 -6.33 4.80 3.09
N THR A 267 -5.53 3.75 3.00
CA THR A 267 -5.82 2.53 2.23
C THR A 267 -5.08 1.33 2.83
N GLY A 268 -5.28 0.16 2.23
CA GLY A 268 -4.60 -1.08 2.61
C GLY A 268 -5.33 -1.90 3.66
N ALA A 269 -6.06 -1.25 4.57
CA ALA A 269 -6.99 -1.88 5.52
C ALA A 269 -8.06 -0.88 5.94
N ALA A 270 -9.22 -1.39 6.41
CA ALA A 270 -10.30 -0.55 6.91
C ALA A 270 -9.86 0.27 8.13
N MET A 271 -10.14 1.57 8.11
CA MET A 271 -9.80 2.50 9.18
C MET A 271 -10.94 2.53 10.21
N PRO A 272 -10.66 2.22 11.50
CA PRO A 272 -11.70 2.27 12.52
C PRO A 272 -12.24 3.69 12.73
N ALA A 273 -13.56 3.84 12.75
CA ALA A 273 -14.24 5.14 12.91
C ALA A 273 -13.84 5.86 14.21
N GLN A 274 -13.61 5.11 15.29
CA GLN A 274 -13.16 5.66 16.58
C GLN A 274 -11.76 6.29 16.49
N VAL A 275 -10.87 5.73 15.64
CA VAL A 275 -9.53 6.31 15.41
C VAL A 275 -9.67 7.65 14.69
N LEU A 276 -10.53 7.72 13.67
CA LEU A 276 -10.81 8.95 12.94
C LEU A 276 -11.43 10.04 13.84
N ALA A 277 -12.38 9.66 14.68
CA ALA A 277 -12.99 10.57 15.64
C ALA A 277 -11.96 11.19 16.58
N ARG A 278 -11.09 10.36 17.19
CA ARG A 278 -10.00 10.82 18.06
C ARG A 278 -9.01 11.76 17.35
N LEU A 279 -8.66 11.45 16.10
CA LEU A 279 -7.76 12.32 15.34
C LEU A 279 -8.40 13.68 15.04
N ARG A 280 -9.69 13.73 14.68
CA ARG A 280 -10.41 14.99 14.42
C ARG A 280 -10.62 15.81 15.70
N GLU A 281 -10.86 15.15 16.83
CA GLU A 281 -10.93 15.81 18.14
C GLU A 281 -9.60 16.47 18.51
N ALA A 282 -8.48 15.76 18.30
CA ALA A 282 -7.13 16.26 18.65
C ALA A 282 -6.57 17.25 17.62
N ILE A 283 -7.02 17.24 16.38
CA ILE A 283 -6.53 18.10 15.28
C ILE A 283 -7.74 18.78 14.63
N PRO A 284 -8.14 19.97 15.12
CA PRO A 284 -9.24 20.73 14.53
C PRO A 284 -9.00 21.05 13.05
N GLY A 285 -10.02 20.79 12.20
CA GLY A 285 -9.93 21.01 10.76
C GLY A 285 -9.26 19.89 9.97
N LEU A 286 -8.84 18.81 10.63
CA LEU A 286 -8.30 17.64 9.93
C LEU A 286 -9.34 17.04 8.99
N ARG A 287 -8.95 16.87 7.72
CA ARG A 287 -9.75 16.18 6.70
C ARG A 287 -9.25 14.73 6.55
N VAL A 288 -10.17 13.84 6.22
CA VAL A 288 -9.87 12.42 6.00
C VAL A 288 -10.40 11.98 4.64
N GLN A 289 -9.58 11.22 3.89
CA GLN A 289 -10.00 10.55 2.66
C GLN A 289 -9.69 9.05 2.75
N LEU A 290 -10.76 8.26 2.79
CA LEU A 290 -10.67 6.80 2.78
C LEU A 290 -10.61 6.29 1.35
N MET A 291 -9.88 5.21 1.13
CA MET A 291 -9.65 4.63 -0.19
C MET A 291 -9.73 3.11 -0.15
N PHE A 292 -10.20 2.53 -1.23
CA PHE A 292 -10.07 1.11 -1.49
C PHE A 292 -9.15 0.88 -2.69
N GLY A 293 -8.30 -0.15 -2.58
CA GLY A 293 -7.41 -0.55 -3.65
C GLY A 293 -6.52 -1.72 -3.27
N LEU A 294 -5.88 -2.26 -4.27
CA LEU A 294 -4.94 -3.38 -4.16
C LEU A 294 -3.84 -3.19 -5.20
N THR A 295 -2.74 -3.90 -5.05
CA THR A 295 -1.56 -3.72 -5.92
C THR A 295 -1.91 -3.91 -7.40
N GLU A 296 -2.90 -4.72 -7.72
CA GLU A 296 -3.35 -5.03 -9.08
C GLU A 296 -4.09 -3.87 -9.78
N CYS A 297 -4.54 -2.84 -9.03
CA CYS A 297 -5.16 -1.63 -9.61
C CYS A 297 -4.76 -0.33 -8.88
N LYS A 298 -3.86 -0.39 -7.89
CA LYS A 298 -3.40 0.70 -7.02
C LYS A 298 -4.52 1.26 -6.16
N ARG A 299 -5.32 2.18 -6.70
CA ARG A 299 -6.57 2.66 -6.09
C ARG A 299 -7.71 2.36 -7.04
N ALA A 300 -8.78 1.79 -6.52
CA ALA A 300 -10.03 1.62 -7.24
C ALA A 300 -10.99 2.76 -6.93
N THR A 301 -11.13 3.10 -5.63
CA THR A 301 -11.99 4.19 -5.18
C THR A 301 -11.29 5.11 -4.21
N ILE A 302 -11.70 6.38 -4.19
CA ILE A 302 -11.28 7.41 -3.22
C ILE A 302 -12.50 8.20 -2.78
N ALA A 303 -12.69 8.32 -1.47
CA ALA A 303 -13.72 9.16 -0.86
C ALA A 303 -13.37 10.65 -1.02
N GLN A 304 -14.36 11.50 -1.16
CA GLN A 304 -14.16 12.94 -0.98
C GLN A 304 -13.77 13.22 0.48
N PRO A 305 -13.10 14.33 0.76
CA PRO A 305 -12.75 14.65 2.14
C PRO A 305 -13.97 14.60 3.07
N ASP A 306 -13.86 13.81 4.14
CA ASP A 306 -14.86 13.61 5.18
C ASP A 306 -16.17 12.96 4.73
N ASP A 307 -16.19 12.23 3.61
CA ASP A 307 -17.36 11.44 3.21
C ASP A 307 -17.75 10.38 4.25
N ASP A 308 -16.79 9.89 5.03
CA ASP A 308 -17.04 8.95 6.12
C ASP A 308 -18.01 9.48 7.20
N LEU A 309 -18.10 10.79 7.37
CA LEU A 309 -19.06 11.43 8.29
C LEU A 309 -20.50 11.44 7.73
N ARG A 310 -20.63 11.53 6.41
CA ARG A 310 -21.93 11.55 5.73
C ARG A 310 -22.39 10.17 5.29
N ARG A 311 -21.43 9.30 4.96
CA ARG A 311 -21.62 7.94 4.47
C ARG A 311 -20.69 6.98 5.24
N PRO A 312 -21.04 6.64 6.49
CA PRO A 312 -20.21 5.74 7.31
C PRO A 312 -19.90 4.42 6.58
N GLY A 313 -18.62 4.01 6.59
CA GLY A 313 -18.17 2.79 5.94
C GLY A 313 -17.81 2.92 4.45
N THR A 314 -18.07 4.06 3.81
CA THR A 314 -17.72 4.24 2.41
C THR A 314 -16.21 4.26 2.17
N CYS A 315 -15.79 3.65 1.08
CA CYS A 315 -14.44 3.75 0.52
C CYS A 315 -14.36 4.74 -0.66
N GLY A 316 -15.43 5.53 -0.89
CA GLY A 316 -15.51 6.53 -1.95
C GLY A 316 -15.98 5.99 -3.30
N LYS A 317 -15.83 6.80 -4.33
CA LYS A 317 -16.22 6.51 -5.71
C LYS A 317 -15.05 6.05 -6.56
N ALA A 318 -15.34 5.39 -7.67
CA ALA A 318 -14.35 5.01 -8.67
C ALA A 318 -13.49 6.21 -9.08
N LEU A 319 -12.20 5.94 -9.34
CA LEU A 319 -11.30 6.96 -9.89
C LEU A 319 -11.84 7.50 -11.22
N PRO A 320 -11.62 8.78 -11.55
CA PRO A 320 -11.98 9.33 -12.85
C PRO A 320 -11.39 8.49 -14.01
N GLY A 321 -12.23 8.13 -14.97
CA GLY A 321 -11.83 7.29 -16.10
C GLY A 321 -11.76 5.79 -15.80
N THR A 322 -12.28 5.36 -14.65
CA THR A 322 -12.40 3.95 -14.27
C THR A 322 -13.82 3.60 -13.85
N GLU A 323 -14.09 2.32 -13.71
CA GLU A 323 -15.38 1.80 -13.27
C GLU A 323 -15.16 0.78 -12.15
N VAL A 324 -16.00 0.86 -11.11
CA VAL A 324 -16.05 -0.11 -10.01
C VAL A 324 -17.50 -0.57 -9.87
N PHE A 325 -17.70 -1.86 -9.89
CA PHE A 325 -19.02 -2.50 -9.78
C PHE A 325 -18.89 -3.86 -9.09
N THR A 326 -20.02 -4.46 -8.74
CA THR A 326 -20.05 -5.78 -8.13
C THR A 326 -20.62 -6.81 -9.10
N VAL A 327 -20.18 -8.06 -8.96
CA VAL A 327 -20.65 -9.17 -9.79
C VAL A 327 -20.98 -10.40 -8.95
N ASP A 328 -21.89 -11.25 -9.47
CA ASP A 328 -22.24 -12.54 -8.87
C ASP A 328 -21.18 -13.63 -9.15
N GLY A 329 -21.48 -14.88 -8.73
CA GLY A 329 -20.60 -16.03 -8.94
C GLY A 329 -20.39 -16.38 -10.41
N GLU A 330 -21.34 -16.06 -11.29
CA GLU A 330 -21.27 -16.24 -12.74
C GLU A 330 -20.63 -15.04 -13.46
N GLY A 331 -20.29 -13.99 -12.70
CA GLY A 331 -19.67 -12.78 -13.25
C GLY A 331 -20.65 -11.80 -13.88
N ARG A 332 -21.96 -11.95 -13.63
CA ARG A 332 -22.97 -10.96 -14.08
C ARG A 332 -22.95 -9.77 -13.14
N ARG A 333 -23.03 -8.57 -13.71
CA ARG A 333 -23.10 -7.34 -12.95
C ARG A 333 -24.36 -7.31 -12.08
N LEU A 334 -24.20 -6.89 -10.84
CA LEU A 334 -25.27 -6.75 -9.86
C LEU A 334 -25.81 -5.33 -9.84
N GLU A 335 -27.05 -5.18 -9.39
CA GLU A 335 -27.68 -3.89 -9.17
C GLU A 335 -27.10 -3.19 -7.92
N PRO A 336 -27.19 -1.84 -7.83
CA PRO A 336 -26.78 -1.11 -6.65
C PRO A 336 -27.34 -1.69 -5.35
N GLY A 337 -26.54 -1.70 -4.28
CA GLY A 337 -26.90 -2.25 -2.98
C GLY A 337 -26.74 -3.76 -2.85
N GLN A 338 -26.49 -4.49 -3.94
CA GLN A 338 -26.29 -5.94 -3.89
C GLN A 338 -24.81 -6.28 -3.64
N VAL A 339 -24.59 -7.13 -2.65
CA VAL A 339 -23.25 -7.62 -2.28
C VAL A 339 -22.75 -8.63 -3.29
N GLY A 340 -21.58 -8.37 -3.87
CA GLY A 340 -20.90 -9.23 -4.81
C GLY A 340 -19.39 -9.06 -4.79
N GLU A 341 -18.70 -9.77 -5.69
CA GLU A 341 -17.26 -9.56 -5.85
C GLU A 341 -17.00 -8.21 -6.53
N ILE A 342 -16.20 -7.37 -5.86
CA ILE A 342 -15.79 -6.07 -6.38
C ILE A 342 -14.94 -6.28 -7.63
N THR A 343 -15.33 -5.65 -8.72
CA THR A 343 -14.65 -5.72 -10.01
C THR A 343 -14.24 -4.32 -10.44
N VAL A 344 -13.03 -4.19 -10.95
CA VAL A 344 -12.47 -2.91 -11.40
C VAL A 344 -12.15 -2.99 -12.88
N ARG A 345 -12.57 -1.97 -13.63
CA ARG A 345 -12.26 -1.81 -15.06
C ARG A 345 -11.71 -0.41 -15.32
N GLY A 346 -10.60 -0.33 -16.01
CA GLY A 346 -9.98 0.94 -16.36
C GLY A 346 -8.48 0.85 -16.64
N PRO A 347 -7.88 1.95 -17.07
CA PRO A 347 -6.44 2.02 -17.37
C PRO A 347 -5.53 1.85 -16.14
N ASN A 348 -6.10 1.90 -14.93
CA ASN A 348 -5.39 1.60 -13.67
C ASN A 348 -5.25 0.09 -13.38
N VAL A 349 -5.93 -0.77 -14.13
CA VAL A 349 -5.80 -2.22 -14.00
C VAL A 349 -4.44 -2.64 -14.55
N MET A 350 -3.62 -3.30 -13.70
CA MET A 350 -2.24 -3.67 -14.03
C MET A 350 -2.18 -4.75 -15.11
N ALA A 351 -0.98 -4.98 -15.68
CA ALA A 351 -0.81 -5.86 -16.84
C ALA A 351 -1.00 -7.36 -16.53
N GLY A 352 -0.98 -7.73 -15.26
CA GLY A 352 -1.10 -9.11 -14.80
C GLY A 352 0.02 -9.50 -13.84
N TYR A 353 0.24 -10.80 -13.67
CA TYR A 353 1.31 -11.35 -12.85
C TYR A 353 2.48 -11.81 -13.73
N TRP A 354 3.68 -11.47 -13.30
CA TRP A 354 4.90 -11.83 -14.01
C TRP A 354 5.04 -13.34 -14.14
N ARG A 355 5.24 -13.83 -15.38
CA ARG A 355 5.39 -15.26 -15.72
C ARG A 355 4.28 -16.18 -15.19
N GLN A 356 3.09 -15.63 -14.88
CA GLN A 356 1.95 -16.35 -14.34
C GLN A 356 0.72 -16.18 -15.25
N PRO A 357 0.75 -16.67 -16.50
CA PRO A 357 -0.33 -16.41 -17.48
C PRO A 357 -1.68 -16.99 -17.06
N GLU A 358 -1.70 -18.19 -16.48
CA GLU A 358 -2.95 -18.82 -16.02
C GLU A 358 -3.59 -18.07 -14.84
N MET A 359 -2.75 -17.63 -13.87
CA MET A 359 -3.23 -16.84 -12.74
C MET A 359 -3.72 -15.47 -13.23
N SER A 360 -3.00 -14.87 -14.17
CA SER A 360 -3.39 -13.60 -14.79
C SER A 360 -4.73 -13.74 -15.51
N ALA A 361 -4.93 -14.79 -16.30
CA ALA A 361 -6.18 -15.03 -17.01
C ALA A 361 -7.39 -15.20 -16.06
N ARG A 362 -7.19 -15.79 -14.86
CA ARG A 362 -8.25 -15.97 -13.86
C ARG A 362 -8.61 -14.67 -13.13
N ARG A 363 -7.66 -13.76 -12.99
CA ARG A 363 -7.81 -12.54 -12.19
C ARG A 363 -8.13 -11.30 -13.02
N PHE A 364 -7.53 -11.20 -14.19
CA PHE A 364 -7.68 -10.12 -15.17
C PHE A 364 -8.47 -10.64 -16.37
N LEU A 365 -9.78 -10.76 -16.19
CA LEU A 365 -10.66 -11.32 -17.20
C LEU A 365 -10.75 -10.39 -18.41
N ARG A 366 -10.66 -10.96 -19.61
CA ARG A 366 -10.91 -10.26 -20.85
C ARG A 366 -12.21 -10.77 -21.45
N ARG A 367 -13.27 -9.99 -21.30
CA ARG A 367 -14.53 -10.29 -21.98
C ARG A 367 -14.42 -9.87 -23.43
N GLU A 368 -14.76 -10.79 -24.34
CA GLU A 368 -14.68 -10.54 -25.78
C GLU A 368 -13.29 -10.05 -26.22
N ASP A 369 -12.22 -10.54 -25.53
CA ASP A 369 -10.82 -10.16 -25.76
C ASP A 369 -10.51 -8.65 -25.66
N LEU A 370 -11.42 -7.88 -25.06
CA LEU A 370 -11.29 -6.45 -24.83
C LEU A 370 -10.39 -6.13 -23.62
N PHE A 371 -10.65 -5.01 -22.96
CA PHE A 371 -9.85 -4.55 -21.82
C PHE A 371 -10.03 -5.46 -20.60
N PRO A 372 -8.97 -5.66 -19.79
CA PRO A 372 -9.07 -6.53 -18.62
C PRO A 372 -9.99 -5.92 -17.55
N GLU A 373 -10.84 -6.77 -16.99
CA GLU A 373 -11.58 -6.52 -15.76
C GLU A 373 -10.88 -7.26 -14.62
N LEU A 374 -10.51 -6.53 -13.58
CA LEU A 374 -9.88 -7.11 -12.42
C LEU A 374 -10.94 -7.64 -11.45
N ARG A 375 -10.97 -8.96 -11.26
CA ARG A 375 -11.70 -9.62 -10.19
C ARG A 375 -10.87 -9.50 -8.91
N THR A 376 -11.30 -8.66 -7.97
CA THR A 376 -10.46 -8.31 -6.81
C THR A 376 -10.35 -9.42 -5.77
N GLY A 377 -11.31 -10.34 -5.72
CA GLY A 377 -11.48 -11.32 -4.64
C GLY A 377 -11.93 -10.68 -3.33
N ASP A 378 -12.22 -9.40 -3.36
CA ASP A 378 -12.81 -8.63 -2.29
C ASP A 378 -14.30 -8.47 -2.56
N TYR A 379 -15.13 -8.48 -1.52
CA TYR A 379 -16.58 -8.42 -1.61
C TYR A 379 -17.08 -7.12 -0.99
N GLY A 380 -18.18 -6.62 -1.53
CA GLY A 380 -18.81 -5.40 -1.09
C GLY A 380 -20.00 -5.05 -1.97
N TRP A 381 -20.45 -3.84 -1.88
CA TRP A 381 -21.56 -3.31 -2.68
C TRP A 381 -21.31 -1.85 -3.06
N VAL A 382 -21.96 -1.41 -4.12
CA VAL A 382 -21.92 -0.04 -4.61
C VAL A 382 -23.33 0.54 -4.47
N ASP A 383 -23.47 1.75 -3.90
CA ASP A 383 -24.77 2.41 -3.79
C ASP A 383 -25.21 3.06 -5.10
N GLU A 384 -26.43 3.60 -5.14
CA GLU A 384 -27.00 4.29 -6.32
C GLU A 384 -26.19 5.53 -6.74
N ASP A 385 -25.49 6.15 -5.79
CA ASP A 385 -24.60 7.30 -6.02
C ASP A 385 -23.19 6.87 -6.51
N GLY A 386 -22.87 5.58 -6.53
CA GLY A 386 -21.58 5.02 -6.96
C GLY A 386 -20.52 4.95 -5.86
N HIS A 387 -20.90 5.04 -4.57
CA HIS A 387 -19.96 4.84 -3.47
C HIS A 387 -19.79 3.35 -3.16
N LEU A 388 -18.54 2.94 -3.02
CA LEU A 388 -18.18 1.57 -2.66
C LEU A 388 -18.19 1.40 -1.13
N TYR A 389 -18.73 0.27 -0.69
CA TYR A 389 -18.70 -0.22 0.68
C TYR A 389 -18.05 -1.61 0.67
N PHE A 390 -16.94 -1.73 1.42
CA PHE A 390 -16.17 -2.96 1.50
C PHE A 390 -16.68 -3.83 2.65
N GLU A 391 -16.94 -5.12 2.37
CA GLU A 391 -17.43 -6.08 3.36
C GLU A 391 -16.37 -7.08 3.83
N GLY A 392 -15.45 -7.45 2.97
CA GLY A 392 -14.39 -8.40 3.31
C GLY A 392 -13.79 -9.10 2.11
N ARG A 393 -12.77 -9.94 2.35
CA ARG A 393 -12.21 -10.81 1.34
C ARG A 393 -13.02 -12.08 1.20
N ARG A 394 -12.96 -12.71 0.03
CA ARG A 394 -13.57 -14.03 -0.18
C ARG A 394 -13.10 -15.02 0.89
N ASP A 395 -11.82 -15.03 1.21
CA ASP A 395 -11.19 -15.90 2.20
C ASP A 395 -11.46 -15.45 3.65
N ASP A 396 -11.94 -14.23 3.86
CA ASP A 396 -12.33 -13.66 5.15
C ASP A 396 -13.85 -13.77 5.40
N ILE A 397 -14.61 -14.11 4.36
CA ILE A 397 -16.04 -14.39 4.47
C ILE A 397 -16.21 -15.91 4.67
N TYR A 398 -16.67 -16.31 5.83
CA TYR A 398 -16.90 -17.69 6.19
C TYR A 398 -18.40 -17.97 6.43
N LYS A 399 -18.74 -19.26 6.46
CA LYS A 399 -20.09 -19.69 6.86
C LYS A 399 -20.11 -20.04 8.34
N GLU A 400 -20.93 -19.35 9.10
CA GLU A 400 -21.22 -19.68 10.51
C GLU A 400 -22.72 -19.94 10.63
N ARG A 401 -23.11 -21.11 11.13
CA ARG A 401 -24.52 -21.50 11.29
C ARG A 401 -25.40 -21.32 10.03
N GLY A 402 -24.80 -21.48 8.85
CA GLY A 402 -25.50 -21.31 7.57
C GLY A 402 -25.51 -19.89 6.98
N PHE A 403 -25.09 -18.90 7.74
CA PHE A 403 -25.00 -17.50 7.30
C PHE A 403 -23.60 -17.17 6.80
N ARG A 404 -23.51 -16.22 5.88
CA ARG A 404 -22.23 -15.62 5.49
C ARG A 404 -21.84 -14.59 6.53
N VAL A 405 -20.63 -14.70 7.09
CA VAL A 405 -20.10 -13.81 8.13
C VAL A 405 -18.77 -13.26 7.66
N SER A 406 -18.63 -11.96 7.71
CA SER A 406 -17.35 -11.29 7.44
C SER A 406 -16.49 -11.23 8.69
N ALA A 407 -15.28 -11.78 8.63
CA ALA A 407 -14.30 -11.66 9.70
C ALA A 407 -14.05 -10.18 10.07
N THR A 408 -13.97 -9.31 9.05
CA THR A 408 -13.74 -7.87 9.23
C THR A 408 -14.89 -7.19 9.99
N GLU A 409 -16.14 -7.60 9.73
CA GLU A 409 -17.32 -7.10 10.46
C GLU A 409 -17.30 -7.51 11.92
N VAL A 410 -16.97 -8.78 12.20
CA VAL A 410 -16.82 -9.30 13.56
C VAL A 410 -15.68 -8.60 14.31
N GLU A 411 -14.53 -8.40 13.66
CA GLU A 411 -13.39 -7.67 14.21
C GLU A 411 -13.77 -6.20 14.54
N ALA A 412 -14.52 -5.54 13.67
CA ALA A 412 -15.01 -4.19 13.91
C ALA A 412 -15.98 -4.12 15.10
N ALA A 413 -16.88 -5.10 15.20
CA ALA A 413 -17.81 -5.20 16.34
C ALA A 413 -17.04 -5.42 17.66
N ALA A 414 -16.07 -6.34 17.68
CA ALA A 414 -15.25 -6.58 18.86
C ALA A 414 -14.49 -5.32 19.33
N ARG A 415 -13.95 -4.53 18.39
CA ARG A 415 -13.26 -3.25 18.73
C ARG A 415 -14.17 -2.15 19.28
N ARG A 416 -15.50 -2.27 19.13
CA ARG A 416 -16.43 -1.35 19.77
C ARG A 416 -16.75 -1.71 21.23
N VAL A 417 -16.46 -2.94 21.64
CA VAL A 417 -16.59 -3.36 23.04
C VAL A 417 -15.60 -2.59 23.92
N ALA A 418 -16.07 -2.06 25.03
CA ALA A 418 -15.23 -1.34 25.98
C ALA A 418 -14.10 -2.25 26.50
N GLY A 419 -12.88 -1.71 26.58
CA GLY A 419 -11.69 -2.45 26.99
C GLY A 419 -11.01 -3.28 25.90
N VAL A 420 -11.57 -3.41 24.69
CA VAL A 420 -10.92 -4.07 23.57
C VAL A 420 -10.13 -3.05 22.76
N SER A 421 -8.81 -3.23 22.69
CA SER A 421 -7.90 -2.37 21.95
C SER A 421 -7.60 -2.87 20.54
N SER A 422 -7.66 -4.19 20.30
CA SER A 422 -7.42 -4.79 18.99
C SER A 422 -8.16 -6.12 18.88
N ALA A 423 -8.53 -6.51 17.65
CA ALA A 423 -9.26 -7.75 17.39
C ALA A 423 -8.86 -8.35 16.04
N ALA A 424 -8.80 -9.67 15.97
CA ALA A 424 -8.65 -10.45 14.74
C ALA A 424 -9.51 -11.71 14.80
N VAL A 425 -10.11 -12.09 13.69
CA VAL A 425 -10.85 -13.35 13.55
C VAL A 425 -10.02 -14.33 12.73
N LEU A 426 -9.87 -15.53 13.25
CA LEU A 426 -9.43 -16.69 12.49
C LEU A 426 -10.68 -17.40 11.94
N PRO A 427 -10.92 -17.38 10.61
CA PRO A 427 -12.01 -18.11 10.00
C PRO A 427 -11.97 -19.61 10.28
N PRO A 428 -13.08 -20.34 10.13
CA PRO A 428 -13.10 -21.79 10.28
C PRO A 428 -12.11 -22.45 9.31
N GLU A 429 -11.41 -23.47 9.79
CA GLU A 429 -10.49 -24.25 8.96
C GLU A 429 -10.52 -25.74 9.40
N GLY A 430 -10.84 -26.66 8.47
CA GLY A 430 -11.02 -28.06 8.80
C GLY A 430 -12.10 -28.28 9.87
N ALA A 431 -11.73 -28.86 11.00
CA ALA A 431 -12.61 -29.05 12.16
C ALA A 431 -12.69 -27.85 13.12
N ARG A 432 -11.80 -26.86 12.94
CA ARG A 432 -11.76 -25.65 13.77
C ARG A 432 -12.89 -24.71 13.39
N ARG A 433 -13.66 -24.26 14.37
CA ARG A 433 -14.62 -23.17 14.21
C ARG A 433 -13.93 -21.81 14.19
N ALA A 434 -14.67 -20.77 13.83
CA ALA A 434 -14.16 -19.40 13.94
C ALA A 434 -13.74 -19.05 15.36
N VAL A 435 -12.58 -18.41 15.50
CA VAL A 435 -12.03 -17.95 16.79
C VAL A 435 -11.78 -16.44 16.71
N LEU A 436 -12.33 -15.71 17.67
CA LEU A 436 -12.01 -14.30 17.89
C LEU A 436 -10.80 -14.20 18.82
N MET A 437 -9.77 -13.47 18.41
CA MET A 437 -8.62 -13.13 19.24
C MET A 437 -8.63 -11.63 19.50
N VAL A 438 -8.53 -11.21 20.75
CA VAL A 438 -8.59 -9.80 21.16
C VAL A 438 -7.43 -9.43 22.07
N VAL A 439 -7.02 -8.17 21.98
CA VAL A 439 -6.21 -7.54 23.03
C VAL A 439 -7.19 -6.73 23.88
N ALA A 440 -7.43 -7.17 25.10
CA ALA A 440 -8.47 -6.62 25.96
C ALA A 440 -8.05 -6.60 27.42
N ASP A 441 -8.64 -5.66 28.18
CA ASP A 441 -8.48 -5.56 29.63
C ASP A 441 -9.55 -6.38 30.39
N THR A 442 -10.47 -7.03 29.66
CA THR A 442 -11.60 -7.84 30.18
C THR A 442 -11.48 -9.28 29.72
N GLY A 443 -12.22 -10.17 30.36
CA GLY A 443 -12.22 -11.59 30.04
C GLY A 443 -12.91 -11.94 28.70
N PRO A 444 -12.58 -13.10 28.10
CA PRO A 444 -13.11 -13.50 26.80
C PRO A 444 -14.63 -13.64 26.80
N ASP A 445 -15.24 -14.13 27.87
CA ASP A 445 -16.70 -14.29 27.99
C ASP A 445 -17.41 -12.95 28.09
N GLU A 446 -16.80 -11.96 28.75
CA GLU A 446 -17.33 -10.60 28.85
C GLU A 446 -17.32 -9.92 27.50
N VAL A 447 -16.25 -10.11 26.73
CA VAL A 447 -16.16 -9.59 25.34
C VAL A 447 -17.25 -10.19 24.47
N LEU A 448 -17.43 -11.53 24.48
CA LEU A 448 -18.48 -12.20 23.71
C LEU A 448 -19.91 -11.74 24.12
N ALA A 449 -20.12 -11.55 25.41
CA ALA A 449 -21.40 -11.07 25.93
C ALA A 449 -21.70 -9.64 25.47
N ALA A 450 -20.71 -8.73 25.55
CA ALA A 450 -20.84 -7.37 25.11
C ALA A 450 -21.02 -7.23 23.58
N MET A 451 -20.44 -8.13 22.80
CA MET A 451 -20.61 -8.13 21.34
C MET A 451 -22.07 -8.35 20.89
N ARG A 452 -22.93 -8.91 21.72
CA ARG A 452 -24.35 -9.12 21.41
C ARG A 452 -25.11 -7.81 21.23
N THR A 453 -24.60 -6.70 21.73
CA THR A 453 -25.18 -5.36 21.50
C THR A 453 -24.59 -4.67 20.26
N GLU A 454 -23.50 -5.22 19.69
CA GLU A 454 -22.73 -4.61 18.61
C GLU A 454 -22.95 -5.29 17.26
N ILE A 455 -23.35 -6.56 17.26
CA ILE A 455 -23.53 -7.37 16.04
C ILE A 455 -24.54 -8.51 16.33
N GLU A 456 -25.18 -9.03 15.29
CA GLU A 456 -26.14 -10.12 15.41
C GLU A 456 -25.48 -11.39 15.99
N GLU A 457 -26.19 -12.04 16.91
CA GLU A 457 -25.66 -13.16 17.71
C GLU A 457 -25.12 -14.32 16.84
N PHE A 458 -25.73 -14.58 15.69
CA PHE A 458 -25.29 -15.65 14.80
C PHE A 458 -23.91 -15.40 14.14
N LYS A 459 -23.45 -14.13 14.11
CA LYS A 459 -22.14 -13.72 13.59
C LYS A 459 -21.04 -13.82 14.64
N ILE A 460 -21.40 -13.89 15.94
CA ILE A 460 -20.41 -13.91 17.02
C ILE A 460 -19.74 -15.28 17.06
N PRO A 461 -18.38 -15.34 16.99
CA PRO A 461 -17.65 -16.59 17.13
C PRO A 461 -17.94 -17.28 18.47
N GLY A 462 -18.03 -18.60 18.46
CA GLY A 462 -18.29 -19.36 19.69
C GLY A 462 -17.09 -19.42 20.64
N ARG A 463 -15.93 -18.91 20.24
CA ARG A 463 -14.71 -18.87 21.05
C ARG A 463 -14.02 -17.53 20.93
N CYS A 464 -13.63 -16.97 22.05
CA CYS A 464 -12.78 -15.78 22.17
C CYS A 464 -11.52 -16.10 22.96
N LEU A 465 -10.39 -15.52 22.58
CA LEU A 465 -9.13 -15.59 23.30
C LEU A 465 -8.59 -14.18 23.54
N VAL A 466 -8.15 -13.90 24.75
CA VAL A 466 -7.41 -12.67 25.05
C VAL A 466 -5.93 -12.96 24.84
N VAL A 467 -5.28 -12.14 24.00
CA VAL A 467 -3.86 -12.27 23.66
C VAL A 467 -3.13 -10.97 23.97
N GLU A 468 -1.81 -11.06 24.17
CA GLU A 468 -1.00 -9.86 24.43
C GLU A 468 -0.93 -8.92 23.22
N ARG A 469 -0.97 -9.48 22.01
CA ARG A 469 -0.90 -8.72 20.76
C ARG A 469 -1.54 -9.46 19.61
N ILE A 470 -2.08 -8.73 18.64
CA ILE A 470 -2.43 -9.24 17.32
C ILE A 470 -1.18 -9.20 16.42
N ALA A 471 -0.82 -10.35 15.85
CA ALA A 471 0.30 -10.42 14.91
C ALA A 471 -0.05 -9.67 13.61
N LEU A 472 0.87 -8.81 13.16
CA LEU A 472 0.72 -8.03 11.94
C LEU A 472 1.85 -8.38 10.96
N THR A 473 1.53 -8.34 9.66
CA THR A 473 2.51 -8.39 8.58
C THR A 473 3.35 -7.11 8.54
N GLY A 474 4.47 -7.09 7.83
CA GLY A 474 5.30 -5.89 7.62
C GLY A 474 4.53 -4.68 7.03
N ASN A 475 3.39 -4.93 6.40
CA ASN A 475 2.50 -3.89 5.84
C ASN A 475 1.34 -3.50 6.79
N GLY A 476 1.38 -3.94 8.06
CA GLY A 476 0.39 -3.58 9.08
C GLY A 476 -0.96 -4.29 8.96
N LYS A 477 -1.06 -5.39 8.19
CA LYS A 477 -2.26 -6.23 8.11
C LYS A 477 -2.19 -7.37 9.11
N VAL A 478 -3.34 -7.90 9.55
CA VAL A 478 -3.39 -9.09 10.41
C VAL A 478 -2.68 -10.28 9.73
N ASP A 479 -1.69 -10.83 10.40
CA ASP A 479 -0.98 -12.04 9.98
C ASP A 479 -1.72 -13.28 10.53
N ARG A 480 -2.68 -13.78 9.78
CA ARG A 480 -3.49 -14.93 10.20
C ARG A 480 -2.68 -16.21 10.35
N LYS A 481 -1.57 -16.38 9.61
CA LYS A 481 -0.69 -17.54 9.79
C LYS A 481 0.00 -17.52 11.15
N ALA A 482 0.58 -16.36 11.51
CA ALA A 482 1.19 -16.18 12.83
C ALA A 482 0.14 -16.33 13.95
N MET A 483 -1.08 -15.80 13.76
CA MET A 483 -2.18 -15.96 14.72
C MET A 483 -2.62 -17.43 14.85
N THR A 484 -2.65 -18.20 13.77
CA THR A 484 -2.96 -19.64 13.82
C THR A 484 -1.88 -20.39 14.60
N ALA A 485 -0.60 -20.10 14.36
CA ALA A 485 0.50 -20.71 15.13
C ALA A 485 0.44 -20.36 16.63
N MET A 486 0.05 -19.12 16.99
CA MET A 486 -0.19 -18.73 18.38
C MET A 486 -1.33 -19.55 19.02
N LEU A 487 -2.41 -19.80 18.29
CA LEU A 487 -3.54 -20.61 18.76
C LEU A 487 -3.16 -22.07 18.98
N GLU A 488 -2.30 -22.63 18.13
CA GLU A 488 -1.81 -24.00 18.24
C GLU A 488 -0.85 -24.17 19.42
N ALA A 489 0.00 -23.16 19.69
CA ALA A 489 0.91 -23.16 20.82
C ALA A 489 0.20 -23.07 22.19
N ASP A 490 -0.99 -22.47 22.25
CA ASP A 490 -1.83 -22.37 23.45
C ASP A 490 -2.57 -23.70 23.79
N HIS A 491 -2.49 -24.70 22.90
CA HIS A 491 -3.16 -26.01 23.01
C HIS A 491 -2.19 -27.17 23.28
N GLY A 492 -0.89 -26.92 23.32
CA GLY A 492 0.17 -27.88 23.68
C GLY A 492 0.67 -27.67 25.08
#